data_5d6f83f6921978c73fd0d71a246d02d9
#
_entry.id   5d6f83f6921978c73fd0d71a246d02d9
#
_cell.length_a   1.000
_cell.length_b   1.000
_cell.length_c   1.000
_cell.angle_alpha   90.00
_cell.angle_beta   90.00
_cell.angle_gamma   90.00
#
_symmetry.space_group_name_H-M   'P 1'
#
loop_
_entity.id
_entity.type
_entity.pdbx_description
1 polymer ?
#
loop_
_entity_poly.entity_id
_entity_poly.type
_entity_poly.pdbx_seq_one_letter_code
_entity_poly.pdbx_strand_id
1 'polypeptide(L)'
;LHPETPREGRSLAELFAGRDIEPMKRQMRKHMAEAGLEYGERTHTYNSRLAQALAKWADTQNGGQAIYDALYRAYFVYNINLSDIGALVEIASGLSLDGNLARQVLEQRSFREAVDADWERARQLGITGVPTFYKNDLAVVGCQPYETLERFVKHLTKT
;
A
#
# COMPACT_ATOMS: atom_id res chain seq x y z
N LEU A 1 -3.91 4.11 7.60
CA LEU A 1 -2.53 4.44 7.89
C LEU A 1 -2.31 4.33 9.39
N HIS A 2 -1.49 3.39 9.83
CA HIS A 2 -1.29 3.04 11.24
C HIS A 2 0.20 3.13 11.56
N PRO A 3 0.73 4.35 11.82
CA PRO A 3 2.14 4.57 12.13
C PRO A 3 2.58 3.87 13.42
N GLU A 4 1.62 3.59 14.30
CA GLU A 4 1.80 2.90 15.58
C GLU A 4 1.95 1.37 15.44
N THR A 5 1.74 0.81 14.25
CA THR A 5 1.94 -0.64 14.04
C THR A 5 3.40 -1.00 14.30
N PRO A 6 3.67 -1.94 15.21
CA PRO A 6 5.06 -2.33 15.53
C PRO A 6 5.72 -3.04 14.33
N ARG A 7 7.04 -3.16 14.39
CA ARG A 7 7.83 -3.75 13.30
C ARG A 7 7.48 -5.21 13.02
N GLU A 8 7.19 -5.96 14.06
CA GLU A 8 6.73 -7.36 13.99
C GLU A 8 5.33 -7.51 13.43
N GLY A 9 4.60 -6.40 13.33
CA GLY A 9 3.20 -6.39 12.93
C GLY A 9 2.24 -6.63 14.08
N ARG A 10 0.95 -6.72 13.75
CA ARG A 10 -0.13 -7.18 14.64
C ARG A 10 -0.94 -8.24 13.94
N SER A 11 -1.29 -9.30 14.65
CA SER A 11 -2.17 -10.32 14.09
C SER A 11 -3.56 -9.75 13.85
N LEU A 12 -4.22 -10.19 12.78
CA LEU A 12 -5.61 -9.80 12.53
C LEU A 12 -6.55 -10.35 13.60
N ALA A 13 -6.22 -11.51 14.18
CA ALA A 13 -7.00 -12.09 15.28
C ALA A 13 -7.00 -11.19 16.52
N GLU A 14 -5.86 -10.59 16.87
CA GLU A 14 -5.77 -9.64 17.98
C GLU A 14 -6.45 -8.30 17.67
N LEU A 15 -6.24 -7.76 16.46
CA LEU A 15 -6.84 -6.47 16.04
C LEU A 15 -8.37 -6.52 16.02
N PHE A 16 -8.93 -7.67 15.72
CA PHE A 16 -10.37 -7.88 15.61
C PHE A 16 -10.90 -8.82 16.69
N ALA A 17 -10.23 -8.90 17.85
CA ALA A 17 -10.65 -9.75 18.96
C ALA A 17 -12.14 -9.56 19.28
N GLY A 18 -12.87 -10.66 19.34
CA GLY A 18 -14.31 -10.66 19.57
C GLY A 18 -15.20 -10.30 18.38
N ARG A 19 -14.62 -10.10 17.16
CA ARG A 19 -15.38 -9.86 15.93
C ARG A 19 -15.18 -11.02 14.96
N ASP A 20 -16.27 -11.47 14.33
CA ASP A 20 -16.18 -12.40 13.20
C ASP A 20 -15.72 -11.61 11.94
N ILE A 21 -14.49 -11.85 11.50
CA ILE A 21 -13.90 -11.22 10.31
C ILE A 21 -14.03 -12.08 9.05
N GLU A 22 -14.59 -13.29 9.16
CA GLU A 22 -14.72 -14.17 7.99
C GLU A 22 -15.65 -13.63 6.90
N PRO A 23 -16.75 -12.91 7.19
CA PRO A 23 -17.52 -12.24 6.15
C PRO A 23 -16.71 -11.21 5.38
N MET A 24 -15.90 -10.41 6.09
CA MET A 24 -15.01 -9.40 5.47
C MET A 24 -13.93 -10.06 4.60
N LYS A 25 -13.30 -11.13 5.07
CA LYS A 25 -12.31 -11.89 4.30
C LYS A 25 -12.92 -12.52 3.04
N ARG A 26 -14.11 -13.10 3.16
CA ARG A 26 -14.83 -13.67 2.00
C ARG A 26 -15.14 -12.61 0.95
N GLN A 27 -15.63 -11.45 1.39
CA GLN A 27 -15.91 -10.34 0.47
C GLN A 27 -14.64 -9.85 -0.23
N MET A 28 -13.52 -9.71 0.49
CA MET A 28 -12.25 -9.32 -0.12
C MET A 28 -11.78 -10.35 -1.15
N ARG A 29 -11.80 -11.65 -0.81
CA ARG A 29 -11.46 -12.71 -1.77
C ARG A 29 -12.33 -12.65 -3.03
N LYS A 30 -13.63 -12.40 -2.86
CA LYS A 30 -14.56 -12.26 -3.99
C LYS A 30 -14.18 -11.08 -4.88
N HIS A 31 -13.96 -9.89 -4.31
CA HIS A 31 -13.58 -8.70 -5.09
C HIS A 31 -12.25 -8.88 -5.82
N MET A 32 -11.26 -9.51 -5.18
CA MET A 32 -9.97 -9.78 -5.81
C MET A 32 -10.12 -10.77 -6.98
N ALA A 33 -10.90 -11.84 -6.80
CA ALA A 33 -11.18 -12.82 -7.87
C ALA A 33 -11.94 -12.18 -9.05
N GLU A 34 -12.94 -11.34 -8.78
CA GLU A 34 -13.68 -10.58 -9.81
C GLU A 34 -12.78 -9.63 -10.59
N ALA A 35 -11.75 -9.08 -9.94
CA ALA A 35 -10.73 -8.24 -10.56
C ALA A 35 -9.61 -9.04 -11.27
N GLY A 36 -9.64 -10.37 -11.23
CA GLY A 36 -8.57 -11.23 -11.78
C GLY A 36 -7.25 -11.15 -11.00
N LEU A 37 -7.31 -10.73 -9.72
CA LEU A 37 -6.15 -10.56 -8.86
C LEU A 37 -5.99 -11.73 -7.90
N GLU A 38 -4.74 -12.14 -7.67
CA GLU A 38 -4.41 -13.11 -6.63
C GLU A 38 -4.59 -12.51 -5.24
N TYR A 39 -5.04 -13.33 -4.30
CA TYR A 39 -5.18 -12.94 -2.90
C TYR A 39 -4.87 -14.12 -1.98
N GLY A 40 -3.87 -13.96 -1.11
CA GLY A 40 -3.43 -14.99 -0.18
C GLY A 40 -4.11 -14.92 1.18
N GLU A 41 -3.69 -15.80 2.07
CA GLU A 41 -4.18 -15.83 3.46
C GLU A 41 -3.41 -14.80 4.29
N ARG A 42 -4.03 -13.66 4.53
CA ARG A 42 -3.46 -12.59 5.35
C ARG A 42 -3.70 -12.87 6.84
N THR A 43 -2.63 -12.95 7.61
CA THR A 43 -2.68 -13.18 9.07
C THR A 43 -2.31 -11.94 9.88
N HIS A 44 -1.51 -11.03 9.32
CA HIS A 44 -0.98 -9.86 10.01
C HIS A 44 -1.21 -8.58 9.22
N THR A 45 -1.18 -7.46 9.93
CA THR A 45 -0.91 -6.14 9.36
C THR A 45 0.47 -5.68 9.80
N TYR A 46 1.22 -5.07 8.88
CA TYR A 46 2.59 -4.62 9.11
C TYR A 46 2.71 -3.11 8.92
N ASN A 47 3.73 -2.52 9.53
CA ASN A 47 4.05 -1.12 9.29
C ASN A 47 4.62 -0.96 7.87
N SER A 48 3.96 -0.15 7.04
CA SER A 48 4.29 0.01 5.63
C SER A 48 5.24 1.18 5.33
N ARG A 49 5.75 1.87 6.35
CA ARG A 49 6.59 3.08 6.11
C ARG A 49 7.87 2.79 5.32
N LEU A 50 8.55 1.67 5.61
CA LEU A 50 9.74 1.29 4.87
C LEU A 50 9.43 0.90 3.42
N ALA A 51 8.32 0.19 3.19
CA ALA A 51 7.87 -0.11 1.83
C ALA A 51 7.53 1.15 1.03
N GLN A 52 6.89 2.15 1.66
CA GLN A 52 6.63 3.44 1.04
C GLN A 52 7.94 4.20 0.72
N ALA A 53 8.92 4.16 1.63
CA ALA A 53 10.23 4.75 1.39
C ALA A 53 10.97 4.05 0.24
N LEU A 54 10.89 2.72 0.16
CA LEU A 54 11.44 1.95 -0.95
C LEU A 54 10.77 2.32 -2.28
N ALA A 55 9.44 2.44 -2.30
CA ALA A 55 8.71 2.85 -3.51
C ALA A 55 9.12 4.26 -3.98
N LYS A 56 9.23 5.22 -3.07
CA LYS A 56 9.74 6.57 -3.38
C LYS A 56 11.16 6.57 -3.96
N TRP A 57 12.04 5.73 -3.42
CA TRP A 57 13.36 5.54 -3.98
C TRP A 57 13.30 4.90 -5.38
N ALA A 58 12.50 3.85 -5.53
CA ALA A 58 12.36 3.15 -6.80
C ALA A 58 11.86 4.07 -7.92
N ASP A 59 10.98 5.05 -7.62
CA ASP A 59 10.52 6.06 -8.58
C ASP A 59 11.68 6.90 -9.17
N THR A 60 12.82 6.96 -8.48
CA THR A 60 14.03 7.63 -8.97
C THR A 60 14.93 6.74 -9.83
N GLN A 61 14.58 5.45 -9.96
CA GLN A 61 15.36 4.45 -10.69
C GLN A 61 14.70 4.08 -12.01
N ASN A 62 15.50 3.69 -12.99
CA ASN A 62 14.96 3.15 -14.25
C ASN A 62 14.22 1.84 -13.98
N GLY A 63 12.97 1.74 -14.45
CA GLY A 63 12.14 0.54 -14.25
C GLY A 63 11.51 0.41 -12.87
N GLY A 64 11.68 1.42 -12.00
CA GLY A 64 11.19 1.39 -10.62
C GLY A 64 9.68 1.27 -10.44
N GLN A 65 8.88 1.56 -11.47
CA GLN A 65 7.41 1.48 -11.39
C GLN A 65 6.89 0.08 -11.02
N ALA A 66 7.61 -0.98 -11.37
CA ALA A 66 7.22 -2.35 -11.04
C ALA A 66 7.23 -2.64 -9.52
N ILE A 67 7.87 -1.79 -8.72
CA ILE A 67 7.95 -1.96 -7.26
C ILE A 67 6.58 -1.94 -6.58
N TYR A 68 5.63 -1.17 -7.10
CA TYR A 68 4.29 -1.06 -6.51
C TYR A 68 3.55 -2.39 -6.56
N ASP A 69 3.51 -3.03 -7.74
CA ASP A 69 2.88 -4.34 -7.90
C ASP A 69 3.57 -5.39 -7.02
N ALA A 70 4.91 -5.41 -7.02
CA ALA A 70 5.69 -6.35 -6.22
C ALA A 70 5.42 -6.19 -4.72
N LEU A 71 5.32 -4.96 -4.19
CA LEU A 71 4.99 -4.70 -2.78
C LEU A 71 3.55 -5.10 -2.45
N TYR A 72 2.58 -4.83 -3.33
CA TYR A 72 1.21 -5.29 -3.14
C TYR A 72 1.12 -6.82 -3.13
N ARG A 73 1.76 -7.51 -4.07
CA ARG A 73 1.83 -8.97 -4.10
C ARG A 73 2.51 -9.55 -2.86
N ALA A 74 3.65 -8.97 -2.46
CA ALA A 74 4.36 -9.37 -1.25
C ALA A 74 3.46 -9.34 -0.02
N TYR A 75 2.66 -8.30 0.13
CA TYR A 75 1.78 -8.13 1.27
C TYR A 75 0.47 -8.92 1.15
N PHE A 76 -0.25 -8.77 0.03
CA PHE A 76 -1.61 -9.32 -0.10
C PHE A 76 -1.64 -10.78 -0.55
N VAL A 77 -0.61 -11.27 -1.23
CA VAL A 77 -0.53 -12.67 -1.67
C VAL A 77 0.32 -13.50 -0.72
N TYR A 78 1.51 -12.98 -0.38
CA TYR A 78 2.52 -13.76 0.37
C TYR A 78 2.60 -13.40 1.86
N ASN A 79 1.83 -12.42 2.33
CA ASN A 79 1.82 -11.94 3.73
C ASN A 79 3.22 -11.58 4.27
N ILE A 80 4.09 -11.04 3.40
CA ILE A 80 5.45 -10.64 3.76
C ILE A 80 5.42 -9.41 4.66
N ASN A 81 6.30 -9.39 5.65
CA ASN A 81 6.47 -8.26 6.54
C ASN A 81 7.13 -7.07 5.82
N LEU A 82 6.34 -6.05 5.50
CA LEU A 82 6.81 -4.84 4.80
C LEU A 82 7.65 -3.88 5.68
N SER A 83 7.92 -4.23 6.94
CA SER A 83 8.87 -3.52 7.80
C SER A 83 10.21 -4.24 7.92
N ASP A 84 10.38 -5.38 7.26
CA ASP A 84 11.65 -6.11 7.19
C ASP A 84 12.50 -5.61 6.02
N ILE A 85 13.68 -5.05 6.35
CA ILE A 85 14.60 -4.51 5.35
C ILE A 85 15.12 -5.61 4.42
N GLY A 86 15.38 -6.82 4.94
CA GLY A 86 15.86 -7.93 4.13
C GLY A 86 14.86 -8.29 3.05
N ALA A 87 13.60 -8.50 3.43
CA ALA A 87 12.51 -8.81 2.49
C ALA A 87 12.32 -7.71 1.44
N LEU A 88 12.38 -6.44 1.85
CA LEU A 88 12.25 -5.31 0.93
C LEU A 88 13.43 -5.23 -0.07
N VAL A 89 14.63 -5.54 0.37
CA VAL A 89 15.82 -5.61 -0.51
C VAL A 89 15.70 -6.75 -1.52
N GLU A 90 15.21 -7.91 -1.10
CA GLU A 90 14.94 -9.04 -2.02
C GLU A 90 13.92 -8.68 -3.09
N ILE A 91 12.83 -7.98 -2.70
CA ILE A 91 11.83 -7.48 -3.65
C ILE A 91 12.46 -6.53 -4.69
N ALA A 92 13.27 -5.57 -4.23
CA ALA A 92 13.95 -4.63 -5.13
C ALA A 92 14.93 -5.35 -6.09
N SER A 93 15.73 -6.28 -5.56
CA SER A 93 16.67 -7.07 -6.35
C SER A 93 15.99 -7.95 -7.37
N GLY A 94 14.84 -8.52 -7.04
CA GLY A 94 14.02 -9.30 -7.97
C GLY A 94 13.49 -8.50 -9.17
N LEU A 95 13.47 -7.18 -9.05
CA LEU A 95 13.12 -6.23 -10.11
C LEU A 95 14.36 -5.62 -10.81
N SER A 96 15.54 -6.21 -10.59
CA SER A 96 16.81 -5.72 -11.12
C SER A 96 17.21 -4.31 -10.64
N LEU A 97 16.65 -3.84 -9.52
CA LEU A 97 17.11 -2.64 -8.83
C LEU A 97 18.34 -2.98 -7.96
N ASP A 98 19.21 -1.99 -7.73
CA ASP A 98 20.40 -2.19 -6.89
C ASP A 98 20.01 -2.48 -5.43
N GLY A 99 20.14 -3.75 -5.01
CA GLY A 99 19.80 -4.19 -3.66
C GLY A 99 20.68 -3.59 -2.58
N ASN A 100 21.96 -3.27 -2.87
CA ASN A 100 22.85 -2.62 -1.90
C ASN A 100 22.43 -1.18 -1.66
N LEU A 101 22.08 -0.47 -2.74
CA LEU A 101 21.58 0.89 -2.63
C LEU A 101 20.19 0.92 -1.97
N ALA A 102 19.31 -0.03 -2.29
CA ALA A 102 18.00 -0.19 -1.62
C ALA A 102 18.20 -0.38 -0.09
N ARG A 103 19.12 -1.26 0.32
CA ARG A 103 19.47 -1.47 1.74
C ARG A 103 19.95 -0.19 2.40
N GLN A 104 20.90 0.49 1.78
CA GLN A 104 21.44 1.75 2.30
C GLN A 104 20.33 2.80 2.50
N VAL A 105 19.47 2.98 1.52
CA VAL A 105 18.34 3.92 1.56
C VAL A 105 17.39 3.60 2.72
N LEU A 106 17.08 2.31 2.93
CA LEU A 106 16.18 1.88 3.99
C LEU A 106 16.80 2.02 5.38
N GLU A 107 18.06 1.66 5.57
CA GLU A 107 18.79 1.77 6.84
C GLU A 107 19.02 3.22 7.24
N GLN A 108 19.40 4.08 6.30
CA GLN A 108 19.59 5.52 6.50
C GLN A 108 18.27 6.31 6.53
N ARG A 109 17.15 5.67 6.18
CA ARG A 109 15.84 6.31 6.10
C ARG A 109 15.79 7.54 5.19
N SER A 110 16.54 7.52 4.08
CA SER A 110 16.78 8.68 3.19
C SER A 110 15.49 9.27 2.61
N PHE A 111 14.41 8.49 2.48
CA PHE A 111 13.10 8.94 1.97
C PHE A 111 12.05 9.13 3.06
N ARG A 112 12.44 9.19 4.34
CA ARG A 112 11.52 9.39 5.46
C ARG A 112 10.70 10.67 5.33
N GLU A 113 11.36 11.77 5.05
CA GLU A 113 10.69 13.08 4.93
C GLU A 113 9.70 13.12 3.76
N ALA A 114 10.03 12.46 2.64
CA ALA A 114 9.14 12.36 1.50
C ALA A 114 7.86 11.55 1.83
N VAL A 115 7.99 10.47 2.61
CA VAL A 115 6.83 9.70 3.11
C VAL A 115 6.03 10.52 4.12
N ASP A 116 6.70 11.24 5.03
CA ASP A 116 6.04 12.08 6.03
C ASP A 116 5.24 13.21 5.35
N ALA A 117 5.78 13.81 4.28
CA ALA A 117 5.10 14.83 3.50
C ALA A 117 3.83 14.29 2.81
N ASP A 118 3.86 13.07 2.24
CA ASP A 118 2.67 12.44 1.66
C ASP A 118 1.59 12.18 2.72
N TRP A 119 1.99 11.72 3.90
CA TRP A 119 1.05 11.48 4.99
C TRP A 119 0.44 12.76 5.52
N GLU A 120 1.24 13.84 5.61
CA GLU A 120 0.74 15.15 5.99
C GLU A 120 -0.24 15.69 4.95
N ARG A 121 0.08 15.59 3.66
CA ARG A 121 -0.83 15.96 2.57
C ARG A 121 -2.16 15.19 2.65
N ALA A 122 -2.12 13.88 2.89
CA ALA A 122 -3.34 13.08 3.04
C ALA A 122 -4.19 13.57 4.21
N ARG A 123 -3.58 13.94 5.35
CA ARG A 123 -4.30 14.51 6.52
C ARG A 123 -4.93 15.85 6.19
N GLN A 124 -4.19 16.74 5.53
CA GLN A 124 -4.70 18.06 5.13
C GLN A 124 -5.88 17.96 4.17
N LEU A 125 -5.91 16.94 3.31
CA LEU A 125 -7.01 16.63 2.41
C LEU A 125 -8.16 15.87 3.08
N GLY A 126 -8.09 15.60 4.39
CA GLY A 126 -9.11 14.85 5.14
C GLY A 126 -9.25 13.39 4.71
N ILE A 127 -8.22 12.80 4.09
CA ILE A 127 -8.23 11.41 3.64
C ILE A 127 -8.07 10.48 4.84
N THR A 128 -9.12 9.72 5.16
CA THR A 128 -9.17 8.78 6.28
C THR A 128 -9.18 7.32 5.87
N GLY A 129 -9.31 7.03 4.58
CA GLY A 129 -9.37 5.68 4.02
C GLY A 129 -8.74 5.58 2.63
N VAL A 130 -8.46 4.34 2.20
CA VAL A 130 -7.86 4.05 0.90
C VAL A 130 -8.64 2.92 0.20
N PRO A 131 -8.70 2.96 -1.13
CA PRO A 131 -8.25 4.03 -2.01
C PRO A 131 -9.11 5.29 -1.89
N THR A 132 -8.52 6.47 -2.12
CA THR A 132 -9.25 7.73 -2.26
C THR A 132 -8.79 8.42 -3.54
N PHE A 133 -9.73 8.73 -4.41
CA PHE A 133 -9.53 9.52 -5.62
C PHE A 133 -9.96 10.96 -5.32
N TYR A 134 -9.03 11.91 -5.40
CA TYR A 134 -9.26 13.30 -5.01
C TYR A 134 -8.82 14.26 -6.11
N LYS A 135 -9.69 15.21 -6.46
CA LYS A 135 -9.37 16.34 -7.34
C LYS A 135 -10.39 17.47 -7.16
N ASN A 136 -9.94 18.72 -7.17
CA ASN A 136 -10.79 19.93 -7.11
C ASN A 136 -11.80 19.88 -5.93
N ASP A 137 -11.31 19.54 -4.73
CA ASP A 137 -12.11 19.40 -3.49
C ASP A 137 -13.22 18.34 -3.53
N LEU A 138 -13.23 17.52 -4.58
CA LEU A 138 -14.10 16.36 -4.68
C LEU A 138 -13.34 15.08 -4.40
N ALA A 139 -13.98 14.15 -3.72
CA ALA A 139 -13.39 12.86 -3.39
C ALA A 139 -14.34 11.70 -3.65
N VAL A 140 -13.78 10.59 -4.12
CA VAL A 140 -14.44 9.28 -4.17
C VAL A 140 -13.61 8.31 -3.35
N VAL A 141 -14.22 7.71 -2.32
CA VAL A 141 -13.55 6.86 -1.34
C VAL A 141 -13.94 5.40 -1.52
N GLY A 142 -12.98 4.52 -1.34
CA GLY A 142 -13.15 3.07 -1.41
C GLY A 142 -13.03 2.49 -2.81
N CYS A 143 -13.03 1.16 -2.88
CA CYS A 143 -13.06 0.43 -4.14
C CYS A 143 -14.44 0.60 -4.77
N GLN A 144 -14.52 1.41 -5.83
CA GLN A 144 -15.76 1.78 -6.50
C GLN A 144 -15.85 1.10 -7.87
N PRO A 145 -17.08 0.82 -8.35
CA PRO A 145 -17.31 0.36 -9.72
C PRO A 145 -16.72 1.31 -10.75
N TYR A 146 -16.30 0.77 -11.89
CA TYR A 146 -15.73 1.55 -12.99
C TYR A 146 -16.61 2.75 -13.40
N GLU A 147 -17.93 2.55 -13.50
CA GLU A 147 -18.88 3.58 -13.90
C GLU A 147 -18.92 4.76 -12.92
N THR A 148 -18.67 4.51 -11.64
CA THR A 148 -18.58 5.56 -10.61
C THR A 148 -17.30 6.39 -10.80
N LEU A 149 -16.16 5.73 -11.04
CA LEU A 149 -14.90 6.41 -11.31
C LEU A 149 -14.94 7.16 -12.65
N GLU A 150 -15.54 6.58 -13.67
CA GLU A 150 -15.71 7.23 -14.97
C GLU A 150 -16.58 8.50 -14.86
N ARG A 151 -17.68 8.45 -14.10
CA ARG A 151 -18.51 9.64 -13.84
C ARG A 151 -17.74 10.72 -13.10
N PHE A 152 -16.93 10.33 -12.12
CA PHE A 152 -16.07 11.25 -11.37
C PHE A 152 -15.10 11.96 -12.31
N VAL A 153 -14.38 11.23 -13.16
CA VAL A 153 -13.45 11.81 -14.14
C VAL A 153 -14.19 12.72 -15.15
N LYS A 154 -15.32 12.28 -15.71
CA LYS A 154 -16.12 13.09 -16.64
C LYS A 154 -16.65 14.38 -16.02
N HIS A 155 -16.98 14.37 -14.71
CA HIS A 155 -17.38 15.58 -14.01
C HIS A 155 -16.23 16.58 -13.92
N LEU A 156 -15.02 16.11 -13.64
CA LEU A 156 -13.82 16.93 -13.52
C LEU A 156 -13.32 17.53 -14.85
N THR A 157 -13.70 16.94 -15.98
CA THR A 157 -13.29 17.41 -17.32
C THR A 157 -14.28 18.43 -17.93
N LYS A 158 -15.42 18.62 -17.29
CA LYS A 158 -16.45 19.61 -17.75
C LYS A 158 -16.33 20.96 -17.05
N THR A 159 -15.40 21.08 -16.10
CA THR A 159 -15.09 22.32 -15.37
C THR A 159 -13.71 22.84 -15.77
#